data_56345ce8c3a0c0d1c2776964c04b830b
#
_entry.id   56345ce8c3a0c0d1c2776964c04b830b
#
_cell.length_a   1.000
_cell.length_b   1.000
_cell.length_c   1.000
_cell.angle_alpha   90.00
_cell.angle_beta   90.00
_cell.angle_gamma   90.00
#
_symmetry.space_group_name_H-M   'P 1'
#
loop_
_entity.id
_entity.type
_entity.pdbx_description
1 polymer ?
#
loop_
_entity_poly.entity_id
_entity_poly.type
_entity_poly.pdbx_seq_one_letter_code
_entity_poly.pdbx_strand_id
1 'polypeptide(L)'
;MSIEDLSPGTKAAVLAEALPYIKRFHGKTIVVKYGGNAMTDEHLKNCFARDVVLLELIGFNIVVVHGGGPQIENLLSRVGKKGEFIQGMRVTDAETMEVVEMVLGGQVNKDIVNLINQHGGKAVGLTGKDGNCIRAKKLMLENKDNPGDLIDVGQVGEITQIDPSLIDHLDKGAFIPVIAPIGVGEEGETYNINADVVAGKIAEVLKAEKLVLLTNTPGVLDKAGNLITGITPKQIDEMVDDGTLSGGMLPKIGSALDAARNGVKGVHIIDGRVEHALLLEILTDHGVGTMIKSH
;
A
#
# COMPACT_ATOMS: atom_id res chain seq x y z
N MET A 1 23.65 19.26 -5.51
CA MET A 1 24.94 18.53 -5.30
C MET A 1 24.64 17.10 -5.73
N SER A 2 25.33 16.60 -6.75
CA SER A 2 25.09 15.22 -7.21
C SER A 2 25.83 14.22 -6.29
N ILE A 3 25.42 12.95 -6.33
CA ILE A 3 26.12 11.87 -5.60
C ILE A 3 27.59 11.76 -6.08
N GLU A 4 27.85 12.14 -7.32
CA GLU A 4 29.20 12.15 -7.89
C GLU A 4 30.11 13.17 -7.22
N ASP A 5 29.56 14.28 -6.72
CA ASP A 5 30.30 15.36 -6.03
C ASP A 5 30.68 15.02 -4.59
N LEU A 6 30.12 13.94 -4.01
CA LEU A 6 30.43 13.53 -2.64
C LEU A 6 31.81 12.88 -2.54
N SER A 7 32.57 13.22 -1.49
CA SER A 7 33.85 12.57 -1.22
C SER A 7 33.68 11.06 -0.96
N PRO A 8 34.69 10.23 -1.26
CA PRO A 8 34.64 8.80 -0.93
C PRO A 8 34.34 8.52 0.56
N GLY A 9 34.89 9.33 1.45
CA GLY A 9 34.62 9.22 2.89
C GLY A 9 33.17 9.53 3.26
N THR A 10 32.55 10.56 2.64
CA THR A 10 31.15 10.90 2.84
C THR A 10 30.24 9.76 2.33
N LYS A 11 30.54 9.19 1.15
CA LYS A 11 29.79 8.05 0.61
C LYS A 11 29.83 6.84 1.55
N ALA A 12 31.00 6.53 2.10
CA ALA A 12 31.16 5.45 3.07
C ALA A 12 30.41 5.71 4.39
N ALA A 13 30.42 6.96 4.89
CA ALA A 13 29.69 7.35 6.09
C ALA A 13 28.19 7.19 5.92
N VAL A 14 27.61 7.64 4.78
CA VAL A 14 26.18 7.48 4.46
C VAL A 14 25.78 6.00 4.42
N LEU A 15 26.60 5.13 3.81
CA LEU A 15 26.35 3.69 3.79
C LEU A 15 26.41 3.08 5.19
N ALA A 16 27.34 3.52 6.03
CA ALA A 16 27.45 3.03 7.41
C ALA A 16 26.32 3.49 8.31
N GLU A 17 25.71 4.65 8.03
CA GLU A 17 24.54 5.18 8.78
C GLU A 17 23.34 4.24 8.70
N ALA A 18 23.14 3.52 7.60
CA ALA A 18 22.06 2.56 7.44
C ALA A 18 22.22 1.28 8.29
N LEU A 19 23.43 0.97 8.79
CA LEU A 19 23.73 -0.29 9.48
C LEU A 19 22.84 -0.60 10.70
N PRO A 20 22.53 0.34 11.61
CA PRO A 20 21.64 0.09 12.75
C PRO A 20 20.24 -0.33 12.32
N TYR A 21 19.70 0.26 11.24
CA TYR A 21 18.37 -0.04 10.69
C TYR A 21 18.39 -1.42 10.01
N ILE A 22 19.40 -1.72 9.20
CA ILE A 22 19.58 -3.04 8.60
C ILE A 22 19.60 -4.11 9.67
N LYS A 23 20.40 -3.93 10.72
CA LYS A 23 20.47 -4.88 11.85
C LYS A 23 19.15 -5.04 12.58
N ARG A 24 18.40 -3.94 12.75
CA ARG A 24 17.11 -3.93 13.47
C ARG A 24 16.00 -4.64 12.69
N PHE A 25 15.97 -4.46 11.38
CA PHE A 25 14.87 -4.93 10.54
C PHE A 25 15.20 -6.17 9.70
N HIS A 26 16.42 -6.68 9.76
CA HIS A 26 16.81 -7.91 9.07
C HIS A 26 15.91 -9.07 9.49
N GLY A 27 15.35 -9.80 8.52
CA GLY A 27 14.39 -10.88 8.72
C GLY A 27 12.99 -10.42 9.19
N LYS A 28 12.70 -9.10 9.14
CA LYS A 28 11.38 -8.57 9.47
C LYS A 28 10.57 -8.32 8.22
N THR A 29 9.27 -8.56 8.32
CA THR A 29 8.33 -8.29 7.23
C THR A 29 7.92 -6.82 7.21
N ILE A 30 8.01 -6.22 6.02
CA ILE A 30 7.54 -4.87 5.73
C ILE A 30 6.53 -4.97 4.60
N VAL A 31 5.31 -4.54 4.85
CA VAL A 31 4.27 -4.45 3.83
C VAL A 31 4.25 -3.04 3.26
N VAL A 32 4.34 -2.93 1.95
CA VAL A 32 4.36 -1.66 1.23
C VAL A 32 3.13 -1.56 0.33
N LYS A 33 2.26 -0.59 0.61
CA LYS A 33 1.20 -0.25 -0.33
C LYS A 33 1.73 0.75 -1.37
N TYR A 34 1.79 0.32 -2.61
CA TYR A 34 2.25 1.09 -3.75
C TYR A 34 1.08 1.70 -4.51
N GLY A 35 1.07 3.03 -4.65
CA GLY A 35 -0.04 3.73 -5.29
C GLY A 35 0.26 5.20 -5.55
N GLY A 36 -0.72 5.90 -6.11
CA GLY A 36 -0.60 7.33 -6.40
C GLY A 36 0.31 7.65 -7.59
N ASN A 37 0.88 8.85 -7.59
CA ASN A 37 1.74 9.34 -8.67
C ASN A 37 3.04 8.54 -8.84
N ALA A 38 3.49 7.86 -7.79
CA ALA A 38 4.62 6.93 -7.87
C ALA A 38 4.42 5.82 -8.91
N MET A 39 3.16 5.54 -9.28
CA MET A 39 2.82 4.53 -10.30
C MET A 39 2.70 5.08 -11.73
N THR A 40 2.77 6.38 -11.92
CA THR A 40 2.55 7.01 -13.23
C THR A 40 3.78 7.72 -13.77
N ASP A 41 4.71 8.11 -12.91
CA ASP A 41 5.98 8.70 -13.28
C ASP A 41 7.05 7.62 -13.45
N GLU A 42 7.69 7.55 -14.62
CA GLU A 42 8.67 6.49 -14.95
C GLU A 42 9.92 6.53 -14.06
N HIS A 43 10.36 7.73 -13.67
CA HIS A 43 11.51 7.87 -12.78
C HIS A 43 11.19 7.36 -11.38
N LEU A 44 10.04 7.76 -10.83
CA LEU A 44 9.58 7.30 -9.50
C LEU A 44 9.30 5.79 -9.47
N LYS A 45 8.77 5.22 -10.56
CA LYS A 45 8.62 3.75 -10.68
C LYS A 45 9.96 3.04 -10.55
N ASN A 46 10.99 3.54 -11.25
CA ASN A 46 12.33 2.97 -11.18
C ASN A 46 12.96 3.14 -9.79
N CYS A 47 12.79 4.30 -9.14
CA CYS A 47 13.21 4.50 -7.75
C CYS A 47 12.55 3.48 -6.82
N PHE A 48 11.23 3.33 -6.91
CA PHE A 48 10.48 2.36 -6.09
C PHE A 48 10.99 0.92 -6.28
N ALA A 49 11.16 0.47 -7.53
CA ALA A 49 11.62 -0.88 -7.81
C ALA A 49 13.03 -1.13 -7.26
N ARG A 50 13.93 -0.16 -7.40
CA ARG A 50 15.30 -0.23 -6.83
C ARG A 50 15.28 -0.25 -5.31
N ASP A 51 14.42 0.54 -4.67
CA ASP A 51 14.26 0.55 -3.22
C ASP A 51 13.80 -0.81 -2.71
N VAL A 52 12.77 -1.39 -3.32
CA VAL A 52 12.24 -2.73 -2.97
C VAL A 52 13.34 -3.79 -3.11
N VAL A 53 14.07 -3.79 -4.22
CA VAL A 53 15.16 -4.76 -4.46
C VAL A 53 16.28 -4.59 -3.44
N LEU A 54 16.68 -3.35 -3.14
CA LEU A 54 17.72 -3.10 -2.15
C LEU A 54 17.33 -3.61 -0.75
N LEU A 55 16.08 -3.30 -0.32
CA LEU A 55 15.57 -3.73 0.98
C LEU A 55 15.53 -5.26 1.08
N GLU A 56 15.09 -5.95 0.04
CA GLU A 56 15.10 -7.42 -0.01
C GLU A 56 16.52 -7.98 0.05
N LEU A 57 17.46 -7.42 -0.73
CA LEU A 57 18.87 -7.87 -0.76
C LEU A 57 19.59 -7.70 0.58
N ILE A 58 19.22 -6.72 1.38
CA ILE A 58 19.78 -6.53 2.73
C ILE A 58 19.03 -7.33 3.81
N GLY A 59 18.10 -8.21 3.40
CA GLY A 59 17.48 -9.22 4.23
C GLY A 59 16.16 -8.81 4.90
N PHE A 60 15.41 -7.89 4.31
CA PHE A 60 14.04 -7.57 4.72
C PHE A 60 13.06 -8.40 3.89
N ASN A 61 11.98 -8.87 4.49
CA ASN A 61 10.92 -9.58 3.80
C ASN A 61 9.91 -8.54 3.28
N ILE A 62 9.96 -8.23 1.99
CA ILE A 62 9.11 -7.18 1.40
C ILE A 62 7.89 -7.79 0.74
N VAL A 63 6.70 -7.30 1.11
CA VAL A 63 5.43 -7.62 0.45
C VAL A 63 4.85 -6.34 -0.13
N VAL A 64 4.60 -6.33 -1.44
CA VAL A 64 4.02 -5.18 -2.14
C VAL A 64 2.53 -5.42 -2.38
N VAL A 65 1.70 -4.46 -2.00
CA VAL A 65 0.28 -4.41 -2.38
C VAL A 65 0.09 -3.17 -3.24
N HIS A 66 -0.44 -3.30 -4.45
CA HIS A 66 -0.53 -2.15 -5.36
C HIS A 66 -1.96 -1.67 -5.58
N GLY A 67 -2.11 -0.40 -5.91
CA GLY A 67 -3.33 0.19 -6.46
C GLY A 67 -3.37 0.09 -7.99
N GLY A 68 -4.16 0.97 -8.61
CA GLY A 68 -4.28 1.02 -10.08
C GLY A 68 -5.51 1.80 -10.55
N GLY A 69 -6.04 2.68 -9.70
CA GLY A 69 -7.22 3.49 -10.03
C GLY A 69 -7.12 4.25 -11.36
N PRO A 70 -6.04 4.99 -11.63
CA PRO A 70 -5.86 5.70 -12.90
C PRO A 70 -5.83 4.77 -14.11
N GLN A 71 -5.20 3.60 -13.99
CA GLN A 71 -5.12 2.61 -15.07
C GLN A 71 -6.49 1.98 -15.36
N ILE A 72 -7.27 1.70 -14.32
CA ILE A 72 -8.67 1.23 -14.46
C ILE A 72 -9.50 2.30 -15.19
N GLU A 73 -9.41 3.56 -14.76
CA GLU A 73 -10.17 4.65 -15.38
C GLU A 73 -9.80 4.84 -16.87
N ASN A 74 -8.52 4.71 -17.18
CA ASN A 74 -8.03 4.77 -18.56
C ASN A 74 -8.66 3.66 -19.42
N LEU A 75 -8.67 2.42 -18.95
CA LEU A 75 -9.26 1.32 -19.73
C LEU A 75 -10.78 1.44 -19.81
N LEU A 76 -11.48 1.81 -18.73
CA LEU A 76 -12.93 2.07 -18.76
C LEU A 76 -13.28 3.13 -19.82
N SER A 77 -12.53 4.23 -19.85
CA SER A 77 -12.73 5.29 -20.85
C SER A 77 -12.54 4.78 -22.28
N ARG A 78 -11.55 3.91 -22.52
CA ARG A 78 -11.29 3.32 -23.85
C ARG A 78 -12.40 2.38 -24.32
N VAL A 79 -13.10 1.73 -23.39
CA VAL A 79 -14.28 0.88 -23.72
C VAL A 79 -15.58 1.65 -23.65
N GLY A 80 -15.52 3.00 -23.52
CA GLY A 80 -16.71 3.86 -23.54
C GLY A 80 -17.49 3.92 -22.23
N LYS A 81 -16.88 3.46 -21.13
CA LYS A 81 -17.48 3.46 -19.80
C LYS A 81 -16.82 4.51 -18.89
N LYS A 82 -17.60 5.13 -18.03
CA LYS A 82 -17.10 6.08 -17.04
C LYS A 82 -17.19 5.47 -15.64
N GLY A 83 -16.11 5.58 -14.87
CA GLY A 83 -16.09 5.15 -13.48
C GLY A 83 -16.94 6.06 -12.60
N GLU A 84 -17.69 5.45 -11.68
CA GLU A 84 -18.46 6.14 -10.64
C GLU A 84 -17.90 5.80 -9.27
N PHE A 85 -18.02 6.73 -8.32
CA PHE A 85 -17.53 6.56 -6.96
C PHE A 85 -18.60 6.98 -5.94
N ILE A 86 -18.80 6.15 -4.92
CA ILE A 86 -19.66 6.45 -3.78
C ILE A 86 -18.81 6.29 -2.53
N GLN A 87 -18.73 7.34 -1.72
CA GLN A 87 -17.93 7.39 -0.47
C GLN A 87 -16.48 6.94 -0.67
N GLY A 88 -15.89 7.22 -1.84
CA GLY A 88 -14.52 6.84 -2.18
C GLY A 88 -14.35 5.42 -2.71
N MET A 89 -15.40 4.60 -2.73
CA MET A 89 -15.40 3.27 -3.34
C MET A 89 -15.87 3.35 -4.80
N ARG A 90 -15.16 2.68 -5.70
CA ARG A 90 -15.58 2.57 -7.11
C ARG A 90 -16.79 1.67 -7.21
N VAL A 91 -17.89 2.20 -7.74
CA VAL A 91 -19.05 1.38 -8.10
C VAL A 91 -18.59 0.36 -9.14
N THR A 92 -18.75 -0.92 -8.83
CA THR A 92 -18.14 -2.01 -9.60
C THR A 92 -19.21 -3.02 -10.00
N ASP A 93 -19.90 -2.76 -11.10
CA ASP A 93 -20.78 -3.75 -11.73
C ASP A 93 -19.95 -4.87 -12.39
N ALA A 94 -20.60 -5.89 -12.93
CA ALA A 94 -19.94 -7.06 -13.50
C ALA A 94 -18.95 -6.69 -14.61
N GLU A 95 -19.34 -5.82 -15.54
CA GLU A 95 -18.48 -5.36 -16.64
C GLU A 95 -17.29 -4.52 -16.12
N THR A 96 -17.52 -3.66 -15.14
CA THR A 96 -16.45 -2.91 -14.46
C THR A 96 -15.49 -3.87 -13.73
N MET A 97 -16.00 -4.95 -13.12
CA MET A 97 -15.16 -5.93 -12.43
C MET A 97 -14.25 -6.67 -13.39
N GLU A 98 -14.72 -7.02 -14.59
CA GLU A 98 -13.88 -7.61 -15.64
C GLU A 98 -12.73 -6.68 -16.01
N VAL A 99 -13.00 -5.39 -16.19
CA VAL A 99 -11.97 -4.37 -16.45
C VAL A 99 -10.99 -4.25 -15.28
N VAL A 100 -11.49 -4.21 -14.04
CA VAL A 100 -10.67 -4.16 -12.83
C VAL A 100 -9.74 -5.37 -12.76
N GLU A 101 -10.25 -6.57 -13.00
CA GLU A 101 -9.46 -7.80 -12.96
C GLU A 101 -8.37 -7.82 -14.04
N MET A 102 -8.70 -7.45 -15.29
CA MET A 102 -7.74 -7.34 -16.38
C MET A 102 -6.62 -6.32 -16.07
N VAL A 103 -7.00 -5.15 -15.56
CA VAL A 103 -6.05 -4.07 -15.30
C VAL A 103 -5.18 -4.39 -14.09
N LEU A 104 -5.78 -4.73 -12.96
CA LEU A 104 -5.02 -4.95 -11.72
C LEU A 104 -4.23 -6.26 -11.78
N GLY A 105 -4.86 -7.38 -12.16
CA GLY A 105 -4.20 -8.68 -12.17
C GLY A 105 -3.28 -8.91 -13.37
N GLY A 106 -3.66 -8.39 -14.53
CA GLY A 106 -2.94 -8.60 -15.79
C GLY A 106 -1.92 -7.51 -16.10
N GLN A 107 -2.32 -6.25 -16.16
CA GLN A 107 -1.46 -5.16 -16.60
C GLN A 107 -0.60 -4.61 -15.46
N VAL A 108 -1.20 -3.94 -14.49
CA VAL A 108 -0.47 -3.20 -13.43
C VAL A 108 0.41 -4.15 -12.62
N ASN A 109 -0.12 -5.29 -12.20
CA ASN A 109 0.63 -6.27 -11.43
C ASN A 109 1.88 -6.74 -12.18
N LYS A 110 1.73 -7.11 -13.46
CA LYS A 110 2.85 -7.63 -14.27
C LYS A 110 3.86 -6.57 -14.66
N ASP A 111 3.44 -5.32 -14.82
CA ASP A 111 4.36 -4.19 -15.03
C ASP A 111 5.25 -3.97 -13.80
N ILE A 112 4.69 -4.01 -12.59
CA ILE A 112 5.44 -3.89 -11.34
C ILE A 112 6.41 -5.07 -11.17
N VAL A 113 5.93 -6.30 -11.36
CA VAL A 113 6.75 -7.53 -11.27
C VAL A 113 7.92 -7.45 -12.24
N ASN A 114 7.66 -7.10 -13.51
CA ASN A 114 8.70 -6.98 -14.52
C ASN A 114 9.74 -5.92 -14.15
N LEU A 115 9.30 -4.77 -13.66
CA LEU A 115 10.19 -3.68 -13.27
C LEU A 115 11.11 -4.06 -12.09
N ILE A 116 10.56 -4.70 -11.06
CA ILE A 116 11.36 -5.21 -9.93
C ILE A 116 12.38 -6.25 -10.43
N ASN A 117 11.98 -7.16 -11.31
CA ASN A 117 12.86 -8.20 -11.87
C ASN A 117 13.96 -7.60 -12.76
N GLN A 118 13.68 -6.53 -13.52
CA GLN A 118 14.69 -5.81 -14.31
C GLN A 118 15.79 -5.18 -13.42
N HIS A 119 15.47 -4.84 -12.17
CA HIS A 119 16.43 -4.34 -11.19
C HIS A 119 17.11 -5.44 -10.37
N GLY A 120 16.90 -6.72 -10.72
CA GLY A 120 17.56 -7.86 -10.09
C GLY A 120 16.81 -8.50 -8.94
N GLY A 121 15.56 -8.09 -8.68
CA GLY A 121 14.67 -8.74 -7.73
C GLY A 121 14.10 -10.06 -8.28
N LYS A 122 13.39 -10.79 -7.42
CA LYS A 122 12.63 -12.00 -7.78
C LYS A 122 11.16 -11.80 -7.41
N ALA A 123 10.47 -10.93 -8.12
CA ALA A 123 9.07 -10.63 -7.85
C ALA A 123 8.13 -11.67 -8.48
N VAL A 124 7.04 -11.98 -7.76
CA VAL A 124 5.93 -12.82 -8.20
C VAL A 124 4.62 -12.09 -7.97
N GLY A 125 3.80 -12.00 -9.03
CA GLY A 125 2.51 -11.32 -8.97
C GLY A 125 1.37 -12.27 -8.62
N LEU A 126 0.53 -11.83 -7.70
CA LEU A 126 -0.62 -12.55 -7.16
C LEU A 126 -1.87 -11.67 -7.17
N THR A 127 -3.02 -12.32 -7.17
CA THR A 127 -4.31 -11.76 -6.74
C THR A 127 -4.82 -12.55 -5.53
N GLY A 128 -5.86 -12.12 -4.88
CA GLY A 128 -6.48 -12.90 -3.80
C GLY A 128 -7.09 -14.23 -4.24
N LYS A 129 -7.28 -14.43 -5.56
CA LYS A 129 -7.75 -15.70 -6.14
C LYS A 129 -6.67 -16.78 -6.12
N ASP A 130 -5.38 -16.37 -6.16
CA ASP A 130 -4.26 -17.30 -6.13
C ASP A 130 -4.18 -17.94 -4.75
N GLY A 131 -4.34 -19.26 -4.69
CA GLY A 131 -4.43 -20.01 -3.45
C GLY A 131 -5.59 -19.60 -2.54
N ASN A 132 -6.59 -18.84 -3.04
CA ASN A 132 -7.65 -18.24 -2.24
C ASN A 132 -7.12 -17.41 -1.06
N CYS A 133 -6.00 -16.72 -1.25
CA CYS A 133 -5.29 -16.05 -0.16
C CYS A 133 -6.03 -14.82 0.38
N ILE A 134 -6.97 -14.20 -0.38
CA ILE A 134 -7.83 -13.12 0.11
C ILE A 134 -9.30 -13.52 -0.08
N ARG A 135 -9.94 -13.91 0.99
CA ARG A 135 -11.39 -14.18 1.02
C ARG A 135 -12.15 -12.89 1.31
N ALA A 136 -13.24 -12.70 0.60
CA ALA A 136 -14.07 -11.52 0.74
C ALA A 136 -15.56 -11.86 0.60
N LYS A 137 -16.37 -10.97 1.13
CA LYS A 137 -17.82 -10.93 0.90
C LYS A 137 -18.20 -9.58 0.30
N LYS A 138 -19.40 -9.46 -0.23
CA LYS A 138 -19.92 -8.19 -0.75
C LYS A 138 -19.92 -7.11 0.32
N LEU A 139 -19.35 -5.95 0.02
CA LEU A 139 -19.42 -4.77 0.86
C LEU A 139 -20.71 -3.99 0.58
N MET A 140 -21.47 -3.68 1.63
CA MET A 140 -22.58 -2.75 1.60
C MET A 140 -22.18 -1.50 2.39
N LEU A 141 -22.36 -0.31 1.80
CA LEU A 141 -22.02 0.95 2.45
C LEU A 141 -23.24 1.49 3.21
N GLU A 142 -23.02 2.00 4.41
CA GLU A 142 -24.06 2.73 5.14
C GLU A 142 -24.29 4.10 4.48
N ASN A 143 -25.55 4.44 4.26
CA ASN A 143 -25.92 5.73 3.70
C ASN A 143 -25.78 6.83 4.76
N LYS A 144 -24.81 7.75 4.55
CA LYS A 144 -24.55 8.84 5.50
C LYS A 144 -25.68 9.85 5.60
N ASP A 145 -26.49 9.97 4.54
CA ASP A 145 -27.63 10.91 4.49
C ASP A 145 -28.88 10.30 5.12
N ASN A 146 -29.01 8.97 5.11
CA ASN A 146 -30.14 8.22 5.70
C ASN A 146 -29.60 7.03 6.50
N PRO A 147 -29.24 7.23 7.78
CA PRO A 147 -28.72 6.15 8.63
C PRO A 147 -29.68 4.95 8.71
N GLY A 148 -29.17 3.77 8.44
CA GLY A 148 -29.94 2.51 8.38
C GLY A 148 -30.23 2.01 6.97
N ASP A 149 -30.09 2.86 5.94
CA ASP A 149 -30.16 2.44 4.55
C ASP A 149 -28.77 1.96 4.09
N LEU A 150 -28.73 0.89 3.30
CA LEU A 150 -27.52 0.35 2.71
C LEU A 150 -27.42 0.67 1.22
N ILE A 151 -26.24 1.07 0.79
CA ILE A 151 -25.92 1.35 -0.62
C ILE A 151 -25.17 0.16 -1.19
N ASP A 152 -25.69 -0.43 -2.26
CA ASP A 152 -25.01 -1.46 -3.04
C ASP A 152 -24.04 -0.80 -4.05
N VAL A 153 -22.77 -1.06 -3.91
CA VAL A 153 -21.71 -0.56 -4.80
C VAL A 153 -21.20 -1.65 -5.77
N GLY A 154 -21.94 -2.74 -5.92
CA GLY A 154 -21.64 -3.85 -6.82
C GLY A 154 -20.61 -4.83 -6.24
N GLN A 155 -19.68 -5.27 -7.08
CA GLN A 155 -18.64 -6.24 -6.71
C GLN A 155 -17.45 -5.59 -5.97
N VAL A 156 -17.77 -4.86 -4.93
CA VAL A 156 -16.78 -4.33 -3.97
C VAL A 156 -16.74 -5.26 -2.77
N GLY A 157 -15.54 -5.60 -2.30
CA GLY A 157 -15.35 -6.62 -1.26
C GLY A 157 -14.95 -6.06 0.09
N GLU A 158 -15.49 -6.69 1.14
CA GLU A 158 -15.00 -6.65 2.51
C GLU A 158 -14.23 -7.92 2.80
N ILE A 159 -12.99 -7.81 3.28
CA ILE A 159 -12.13 -8.96 3.57
C ILE A 159 -12.69 -9.73 4.76
N THR A 160 -12.90 -11.03 4.57
CA THR A 160 -13.33 -11.94 5.64
C THR A 160 -12.17 -12.74 6.22
N GLN A 161 -11.16 -13.05 5.38
CA GLN A 161 -9.99 -13.82 5.79
C GLN A 161 -8.80 -13.55 4.86
N ILE A 162 -7.60 -13.56 5.41
CA ILE A 162 -6.33 -13.66 4.67
C ILE A 162 -5.67 -14.98 5.06
N ASP A 163 -5.31 -15.79 4.05
CA ASP A 163 -4.43 -16.95 4.24
C ASP A 163 -2.99 -16.57 3.84
N PRO A 164 -2.06 -16.47 4.79
CA PRO A 164 -0.69 -16.07 4.53
C PRO A 164 0.17 -17.17 3.90
N SER A 165 -0.31 -18.41 3.80
CA SER A 165 0.50 -19.60 3.45
C SER A 165 1.28 -19.42 2.15
N LEU A 166 0.64 -18.86 1.11
CA LEU A 166 1.30 -18.60 -0.16
C LEU A 166 2.35 -17.50 -0.06
N ILE A 167 2.07 -16.43 0.67
CA ILE A 167 2.99 -15.32 0.91
C ILE A 167 4.21 -15.83 1.67
N ASP A 168 4.01 -16.57 2.75
CA ASP A 168 5.08 -17.17 3.56
C ASP A 168 5.95 -18.15 2.74
N HIS A 169 5.33 -18.88 1.81
CA HIS A 169 6.05 -19.80 0.93
C HIS A 169 6.97 -19.04 -0.04
N LEU A 170 6.48 -17.96 -0.62
CA LEU A 170 7.26 -17.11 -1.52
C LEU A 170 8.40 -16.42 -0.78
N ASP A 171 8.13 -15.88 0.41
CA ASP A 171 9.13 -15.25 1.27
C ASP A 171 10.29 -16.21 1.60
N LYS A 172 9.99 -17.46 2.02
CA LYS A 172 11.01 -18.50 2.24
C LYS A 172 11.85 -18.82 1.00
N GLY A 173 11.30 -18.60 -0.19
CA GLY A 173 12.01 -18.75 -1.47
C GLY A 173 12.78 -17.50 -1.91
N ALA A 174 12.82 -16.46 -1.08
CA ALA A 174 13.36 -15.14 -1.41
C ALA A 174 12.71 -14.52 -2.66
N PHE A 175 11.38 -14.71 -2.79
CA PHE A 175 10.58 -14.01 -3.77
C PHE A 175 9.86 -12.82 -3.12
N ILE A 176 9.69 -11.75 -3.89
CA ILE A 176 8.94 -10.56 -3.49
C ILE A 176 7.49 -10.71 -3.96
N PRO A 177 6.51 -10.97 -3.08
CA PRO A 177 5.11 -11.02 -3.45
C PRO A 177 4.60 -9.64 -3.86
N VAL A 178 3.95 -9.55 -5.03
CA VAL A 178 3.28 -8.34 -5.54
C VAL A 178 1.80 -8.66 -5.69
N ILE A 179 0.97 -8.06 -4.85
CA ILE A 179 -0.43 -8.47 -4.67
C ILE A 179 -1.37 -7.41 -5.22
N ALA A 180 -2.23 -7.82 -6.16
CA ALA A 180 -3.35 -7.02 -6.62
C ALA A 180 -4.52 -7.12 -5.63
N PRO A 181 -5.24 -6.03 -5.33
CA PRO A 181 -6.30 -5.98 -4.33
C PRO A 181 -7.62 -6.53 -4.85
N ILE A 182 -7.61 -7.80 -5.22
CA ILE A 182 -8.76 -8.57 -5.70
C ILE A 182 -9.00 -9.72 -4.74
N GLY A 183 -10.21 -9.85 -4.23
CA GLY A 183 -10.62 -10.94 -3.35
C GLY A 183 -11.59 -11.90 -4.04
N VAL A 184 -11.78 -13.06 -3.43
CA VAL A 184 -12.68 -14.12 -3.91
C VAL A 184 -13.72 -14.48 -2.84
N GLY A 185 -15.00 -14.58 -3.26
CA GLY A 185 -16.11 -15.03 -2.43
C GLY A 185 -16.16 -16.56 -2.25
N GLU A 186 -17.12 -17.01 -1.47
CA GLU A 186 -17.29 -18.43 -1.16
C GLU A 186 -17.67 -19.26 -2.38
N GLU A 187 -18.46 -18.69 -3.30
CA GLU A 187 -18.93 -19.35 -4.52
C GLU A 187 -18.08 -18.95 -5.75
N GLY A 188 -16.93 -18.28 -5.54
CA GLY A 188 -15.99 -17.89 -6.59
C GLY A 188 -16.22 -16.49 -7.15
N GLU A 189 -17.08 -15.68 -6.56
CA GLU A 189 -17.28 -14.29 -6.95
C GLU A 189 -15.99 -13.49 -6.82
N THR A 190 -15.78 -12.56 -7.73
CA THR A 190 -14.61 -11.68 -7.71
C THR A 190 -15.00 -10.32 -7.12
N TYR A 191 -14.17 -9.80 -6.22
CA TYR A 191 -14.38 -8.51 -5.57
C TYR A 191 -13.19 -7.58 -5.75
N ASN A 192 -13.51 -6.34 -6.12
CA ASN A 192 -12.59 -5.20 -6.07
C ASN A 192 -12.48 -4.71 -4.63
N ILE A 193 -11.27 -4.65 -4.09
CA ILE A 193 -11.04 -4.23 -2.70
C ILE A 193 -10.12 -3.00 -2.68
N ASN A 194 -10.30 -2.13 -1.70
CA ASN A 194 -9.40 -1.01 -1.50
C ASN A 194 -7.98 -1.50 -1.14
N ALA A 195 -6.98 -1.02 -1.88
CA ALA A 195 -5.59 -1.47 -1.71
C ALA A 195 -5.00 -1.12 -0.33
N ASP A 196 -5.41 -0.01 0.29
CA ASP A 196 -4.96 0.37 1.65
C ASP A 196 -5.51 -0.63 2.68
N VAL A 197 -6.76 -1.09 2.49
CA VAL A 197 -7.39 -2.12 3.34
C VAL A 197 -6.69 -3.46 3.18
N VAL A 198 -6.41 -3.89 1.93
CA VAL A 198 -5.68 -5.15 1.67
C VAL A 198 -4.30 -5.11 2.30
N ALA A 199 -3.55 -4.02 2.11
CA ALA A 199 -2.23 -3.86 2.69
C ALA A 199 -2.25 -3.91 4.23
N GLY A 200 -3.21 -3.23 4.85
CA GLY A 200 -3.42 -3.26 6.30
C GLY A 200 -3.69 -4.67 6.82
N LYS A 201 -4.63 -5.38 6.20
CA LYS A 201 -5.00 -6.75 6.61
C LYS A 201 -3.87 -7.77 6.40
N ILE A 202 -3.12 -7.67 5.31
CA ILE A 202 -1.92 -8.48 5.10
C ILE A 202 -0.86 -8.18 6.17
N ALA A 203 -0.63 -6.90 6.48
CA ALA A 203 0.32 -6.50 7.52
C ALA A 203 -0.07 -7.03 8.91
N GLU A 204 -1.36 -7.02 9.27
CA GLU A 204 -1.88 -7.59 10.51
C GLU A 204 -1.60 -9.10 10.59
N VAL A 205 -1.99 -9.86 9.55
CA VAL A 205 -1.87 -11.33 9.55
C VAL A 205 -0.41 -11.77 9.55
N LEU A 206 0.46 -11.10 8.80
CA LEU A 206 1.90 -11.35 8.77
C LEU A 206 2.64 -10.81 10.00
N LYS A 207 1.96 -10.11 10.91
CA LYS A 207 2.57 -9.42 12.07
C LYS A 207 3.74 -8.55 11.64
N ALA A 208 3.53 -7.77 10.58
CA ALA A 208 4.55 -6.96 9.98
C ALA A 208 5.17 -5.97 10.98
N GLU A 209 6.48 -5.77 10.87
CA GLU A 209 7.20 -4.74 11.64
C GLU A 209 6.77 -3.34 11.21
N LYS A 210 6.53 -3.16 9.89
CA LYS A 210 6.06 -1.90 9.31
C LYS A 210 5.03 -2.13 8.22
N LEU A 211 4.05 -1.22 8.18
CA LEU A 211 3.19 -0.97 7.02
C LEU A 211 3.53 0.41 6.47
N VAL A 212 3.88 0.50 5.20
CA VAL A 212 4.21 1.77 4.54
C VAL A 212 3.18 2.05 3.46
N LEU A 213 2.43 3.14 3.60
CA LEU A 213 1.43 3.60 2.65
C LEU A 213 1.99 4.76 1.82
N LEU A 214 2.36 4.48 0.55
CA LEU A 214 2.77 5.53 -0.39
C LEU A 214 1.53 6.27 -0.90
N THR A 215 1.56 7.60 -0.78
CA THR A 215 0.45 8.49 -1.14
C THR A 215 0.93 9.68 -1.98
N ASN A 216 0.00 10.55 -2.39
CA ASN A 216 0.30 11.83 -3.05
C ASN A 216 0.32 13.00 -2.07
N THR A 217 0.40 12.72 -0.76
CA THR A 217 0.46 13.74 0.27
C THR A 217 1.70 13.55 1.14
N PRO A 218 2.27 14.60 1.70
CA PRO A 218 3.46 14.50 2.56
C PRO A 218 3.26 13.61 3.78
N GLY A 219 2.03 13.40 4.20
CA GLY A 219 1.62 12.67 5.40
C GLY A 219 0.41 13.35 6.04
N VAL A 220 0.27 13.22 7.34
CA VAL A 220 -0.77 13.91 8.15
C VAL A 220 -0.31 15.33 8.43
N LEU A 221 -1.17 16.31 8.13
CA LEU A 221 -0.91 17.73 8.35
C LEU A 221 -1.73 18.25 9.54
N ASP A 222 -1.16 19.18 10.30
CA ASP A 222 -1.88 19.93 11.32
C ASP A 222 -2.78 21.02 10.69
N LYS A 223 -3.54 21.77 11.51
CA LYS A 223 -4.41 22.88 11.06
C LYS A 223 -3.64 24.01 10.38
N ALA A 224 -2.35 24.15 10.65
CA ALA A 224 -1.47 25.16 10.05
C ALA A 224 -0.81 24.66 8.75
N GLY A 225 -1.03 23.39 8.37
CA GLY A 225 -0.45 22.76 7.19
C GLY A 225 0.95 22.19 7.39
N ASN A 226 1.43 22.07 8.64
CA ASN A 226 2.72 21.47 8.93
C ASN A 226 2.60 19.94 9.02
N LEU A 227 3.65 19.25 8.55
CA LEU A 227 3.72 17.79 8.62
C LEU A 227 3.89 17.32 10.07
N ILE A 228 3.05 16.38 10.49
CA ILE A 228 3.17 15.69 11.78
C ILE A 228 3.97 14.42 11.56
N THR A 229 5.19 14.33 12.06
CA THR A 229 6.10 13.20 11.83
C THR A 229 5.81 11.98 12.69
N GLY A 230 5.13 12.16 13.84
CA GLY A 230 4.72 11.04 14.70
C GLY A 230 3.42 11.35 15.42
N ILE A 231 2.49 10.41 15.40
CA ILE A 231 1.16 10.59 15.96
C ILE A 231 0.65 9.26 16.56
N THR A 232 -0.15 9.36 17.60
CA THR A 232 -0.81 8.21 18.22
C THR A 232 -2.22 8.03 17.68
N PRO A 233 -2.80 6.81 17.77
CA PRO A 233 -4.20 6.58 17.39
C PRO A 233 -5.19 7.53 18.08
N LYS A 234 -4.98 7.82 19.37
CA LYS A 234 -5.82 8.74 20.15
C LYS A 234 -5.78 10.17 19.57
N GLN A 235 -4.60 10.66 19.21
CA GLN A 235 -4.47 12.01 18.61
C GLN A 235 -5.14 12.07 17.24
N ILE A 236 -5.12 10.97 16.48
CA ILE A 236 -5.84 10.90 15.20
C ILE A 236 -7.34 10.97 15.43
N ASP A 237 -7.88 10.21 16.40
CA ASP A 237 -9.31 10.28 16.74
C ASP A 237 -9.71 11.72 17.11
N GLU A 238 -8.93 12.41 17.93
CA GLU A 238 -9.14 13.83 18.30
C GLU A 238 -9.13 14.75 17.05
N MET A 239 -8.22 14.50 16.08
CA MET A 239 -8.13 15.30 14.85
C MET A 239 -9.26 14.99 13.84
N VAL A 240 -9.85 13.81 13.89
CA VAL A 240 -11.06 13.47 13.12
C VAL A 240 -12.27 14.18 13.75
N ASP A 241 -12.41 14.11 15.07
CA ASP A 241 -13.52 14.72 15.81
C ASP A 241 -13.54 16.25 15.68
N ASP A 242 -12.38 16.91 15.67
CA ASP A 242 -12.24 18.35 15.53
C ASP A 242 -12.21 18.85 14.08
N GLY A 243 -12.35 17.94 13.10
CA GLY A 243 -12.40 18.24 11.67
C GLY A 243 -11.05 18.58 11.02
N THR A 244 -9.93 18.45 11.72
CA THR A 244 -8.57 18.64 11.17
C THR A 244 -8.28 17.62 10.09
N LEU A 245 -8.65 16.36 10.34
CA LEU A 245 -8.61 15.29 9.34
C LEU A 245 -9.98 15.12 8.70
N SER A 246 -10.07 15.30 7.39
CA SER A 246 -11.32 15.23 6.65
C SER A 246 -11.11 14.73 5.22
N GLY A 247 -12.21 14.51 4.50
CA GLY A 247 -12.22 14.20 3.07
C GLY A 247 -11.49 12.91 2.70
N GLY A 248 -10.69 12.96 1.64
CA GLY A 248 -10.00 11.79 1.06
C GLY A 248 -8.89 11.19 1.94
N MET A 249 -8.48 11.86 3.03
CA MET A 249 -7.52 11.31 3.99
C MET A 249 -8.18 10.29 4.93
N LEU A 250 -9.48 10.44 5.26
CA LEU A 250 -10.18 9.58 6.22
C LEU A 250 -10.09 8.07 5.90
N PRO A 251 -10.33 7.60 4.66
CA PRO A 251 -10.20 6.18 4.35
C PRO A 251 -8.77 5.63 4.55
N LYS A 252 -7.75 6.44 4.22
CA LYS A 252 -6.35 6.06 4.41
C LYS A 252 -5.98 5.97 5.88
N ILE A 253 -6.37 6.99 6.64
CA ILE A 253 -6.17 7.04 8.09
C ILE A 253 -6.92 5.89 8.77
N GLY A 254 -8.17 5.58 8.36
CA GLY A 254 -8.92 4.45 8.89
C GLY A 254 -8.16 3.13 8.75
N SER A 255 -7.71 2.81 7.53
CA SER A 255 -6.92 1.58 7.29
C SER A 255 -5.60 1.57 8.08
N ALA A 256 -4.94 2.72 8.20
CA ALA A 256 -3.70 2.85 8.96
C ALA A 256 -3.92 2.66 10.48
N LEU A 257 -5.00 3.23 11.02
CA LEU A 257 -5.40 3.06 12.42
C LEU A 257 -5.76 1.61 12.75
N ASP A 258 -6.54 0.96 11.89
CA ASP A 258 -6.92 -0.43 12.08
C ASP A 258 -5.68 -1.32 12.13
N ALA A 259 -4.74 -1.15 11.21
CA ALA A 259 -3.49 -1.89 11.22
C ALA A 259 -2.67 -1.63 12.49
N ALA A 260 -2.55 -0.37 12.94
CA ALA A 260 -1.83 -0.03 14.16
C ALA A 260 -2.50 -0.61 15.42
N ARG A 261 -3.82 -0.56 15.51
CA ARG A 261 -4.61 -1.13 16.63
C ARG A 261 -4.55 -2.65 16.68
N ASN A 262 -4.41 -3.30 15.52
CA ASN A 262 -4.34 -4.76 15.39
C ASN A 262 -2.90 -5.32 15.43
N GLY A 263 -1.93 -4.51 15.86
CA GLY A 263 -0.62 -5.01 16.26
C GLY A 263 0.50 -4.83 15.24
N VAL A 264 0.29 -4.11 14.13
CA VAL A 264 1.39 -3.63 13.28
C VAL A 264 2.17 -2.57 14.04
N LYS A 265 3.48 -2.78 14.24
CA LYS A 265 4.27 -1.97 15.20
C LYS A 265 4.48 -0.52 14.77
N GLY A 266 4.55 -0.27 13.47
CA GLY A 266 4.64 1.08 12.92
C GLY A 266 3.92 1.16 11.59
N VAL A 267 2.99 2.12 11.46
CA VAL A 267 2.32 2.42 10.20
C VAL A 267 2.79 3.77 9.72
N HIS A 268 3.28 3.83 8.49
CA HIS A 268 3.88 5.02 7.91
C HIS A 268 3.05 5.49 6.72
N ILE A 269 2.70 6.75 6.69
CA ILE A 269 2.07 7.41 5.53
C ILE A 269 3.11 8.35 4.95
N ILE A 270 3.59 8.04 3.74
CA ILE A 270 4.71 8.77 3.12
C ILE A 270 4.35 9.31 1.73
N ASP A 271 5.08 10.33 1.31
CA ASP A 271 4.94 10.92 -0.02
C ASP A 271 5.66 10.07 -1.07
N GLY A 272 4.90 9.38 -1.89
CA GLY A 272 5.45 8.57 -2.99
C GLY A 272 6.05 9.38 -4.15
N ARG A 273 5.96 10.73 -4.11
CA ARG A 273 6.60 11.62 -5.09
C ARG A 273 8.05 11.96 -4.72
N VAL A 274 8.48 11.60 -3.53
CA VAL A 274 9.87 11.76 -3.09
C VAL A 274 10.69 10.59 -3.64
N GLU A 275 11.81 10.91 -4.30
CA GLU A 275 12.75 9.89 -4.78
C GLU A 275 13.29 9.07 -3.61
N HIS A 276 13.34 7.76 -3.77
CA HIS A 276 13.81 6.83 -2.75
C HIS A 276 13.09 6.97 -1.39
N ALA A 277 11.79 7.33 -1.39
CA ALA A 277 10.99 7.54 -0.19
C ALA A 277 11.03 6.35 0.78
N LEU A 278 11.05 5.10 0.27
CA LEU A 278 11.14 3.91 1.09
C LEU A 278 12.47 3.82 1.84
N LEU A 279 13.58 4.10 1.17
CA LEU A 279 14.90 4.04 1.80
C LEU A 279 15.03 5.12 2.87
N LEU A 280 14.57 6.34 2.58
CA LEU A 280 14.57 7.44 3.55
C LEU A 280 13.75 7.09 4.80
N GLU A 281 12.56 6.51 4.64
CA GLU A 281 11.68 6.18 5.76
C GLU A 281 12.15 4.97 6.57
N ILE A 282 12.84 4.02 5.94
CA ILE A 282 13.18 2.75 6.59
C ILE A 282 14.63 2.76 7.12
N LEU A 283 15.55 3.42 6.42
CA LEU A 283 16.99 3.33 6.67
C LEU A 283 17.60 4.62 7.24
N THR A 284 16.80 5.64 7.59
CA THR A 284 17.29 6.90 8.16
C THR A 284 16.45 7.37 9.34
N ASP A 285 17.00 8.28 10.15
CA ASP A 285 16.26 8.99 11.21
C ASP A 285 15.36 10.12 10.66
N HIS A 286 15.56 10.48 9.39
CA HIS A 286 14.85 11.56 8.71
C HIS A 286 13.74 10.99 7.83
N GLY A 287 12.66 10.50 8.46
CA GLY A 287 11.48 10.03 7.73
C GLY A 287 10.84 11.11 6.86
N VAL A 288 10.20 10.68 5.78
CA VAL A 288 9.56 11.57 4.78
C VAL A 288 8.04 11.64 4.92
N GLY A 289 7.51 11.24 6.08
CA GLY A 289 6.08 11.17 6.28
C GLY A 289 5.65 11.19 7.74
N THR A 290 4.48 10.62 8.00
CA THR A 290 3.89 10.47 9.33
C THR A 290 3.97 9.03 9.79
N MET A 291 4.54 8.78 10.96
CA MET A 291 4.49 7.49 11.63
C MET A 291 3.36 7.44 12.65
N ILE A 292 2.46 6.49 12.50
CA ILE A 292 1.44 6.14 13.50
C ILE A 292 2.00 5.01 14.35
N LYS A 293 2.19 5.27 15.63
CA LYS A 293 2.70 4.29 16.61
C LYS A 293 1.54 3.47 17.16
N SER A 294 1.72 2.16 17.31
CA SER A 294 0.71 1.29 17.93
C SER A 294 0.49 1.55 19.42
N HIS A 295 1.44 2.21 20.08
CA HIS A 295 1.40 2.58 21.53
C HIS A 295 2.10 3.91 21.76
#